data_5774e130ec5f3d43eb8cd88c5313c345
#
_entry.id   5774e130ec5f3d43eb8cd88c5313c345
#
_cell.length_a   1.000
_cell.length_b   1.000
_cell.length_c   1.000
_cell.angle_alpha   90.00
_cell.angle_beta   90.00
_cell.angle_gamma   90.00
#
_symmetry.space_group_name_H-M   'P 1'
#
loop_
_entity.id
_entity.type
_entity.pdbx_description
1 polymer ?
#
loop_
_entity_poly.entity_id
_entity_poly.type
_entity_poly.pdbx_seq_one_letter_code
_entity_poly.pdbx_strand_id
1 'polypeptide(L)'
;MAKKEIKEKWREQYEQKNLPSYDKSLRNELKPYIEYCTRFAWRIVTQVPPLMIDYKSTTYNSASHNESQAFSSSVSQHPPERWANMQERPKIVKCYVWPTLQDFDRRVIEKGDVILAEQSTDCFVSFV
;
A
#
# COMPACT_ATOMS: atom_id res chain seq x y z
N MET A 1 15.36 24.95 -4.39
CA MET A 1 14.94 25.00 -2.98
C MET A 1 14.09 23.80 -2.57
N ALA A 2 12.92 23.59 -3.13
CA ALA A 2 11.99 22.53 -2.71
C ALA A 2 12.55 21.09 -2.60
N LYS A 3 13.41 20.65 -3.51
CA LYS A 3 14.02 19.31 -3.46
C LYS A 3 14.91 19.08 -2.23
N LYS A 4 15.58 20.12 -1.75
CA LYS A 4 16.47 20.05 -0.59
C LYS A 4 15.65 19.94 0.68
N GLU A 5 14.59 20.73 0.80
CA GLU A 5 13.66 20.69 1.93
C GLU A 5 12.93 19.36 2.08
N ILE A 6 12.48 18.76 0.97
CA ILE A 6 11.82 17.45 1.00
C ILE A 6 12.79 16.38 1.49
N LYS A 7 14.04 16.40 1.01
CA LYS A 7 15.08 15.46 1.45
C LYS A 7 15.42 15.62 2.94
N GLU A 8 15.47 16.86 3.44
CA GLU A 8 15.74 17.14 4.86
C GLU A 8 14.58 16.69 5.75
N LYS A 9 13.35 17.04 5.41
CA LYS A 9 12.15 16.58 6.15
C LYS A 9 12.01 15.06 6.16
N TRP A 10 12.31 14.41 5.04
CA TRP A 10 12.31 12.95 4.97
C TRP A 10 13.36 12.33 5.88
N ARG A 11 14.58 12.90 5.90
CA ARG A 11 15.66 12.46 6.76
C ARG A 11 15.31 12.63 8.24
N GLU A 12 14.80 13.79 8.64
CA GLU A 12 14.36 14.06 10.00
C GLU A 12 13.25 13.11 10.46
N GLN A 13 12.24 12.88 9.64
CA GLN A 13 11.18 11.93 9.97
C GLN A 13 11.68 10.49 10.07
N TYR A 14 12.68 10.14 9.29
CA TYR A 14 13.25 8.81 9.29
C TYR A 14 14.13 8.57 10.52
N GLU A 15 14.92 9.55 10.91
CA GLU A 15 15.78 9.48 12.10
C GLU A 15 14.97 9.49 13.41
N GLN A 16 13.86 10.23 13.44
CA GLN A 16 12.99 10.32 14.63
C GLN A 16 12.14 9.07 14.90
N LYS A 17 11.90 8.23 13.92
CA LYS A 17 10.97 7.10 14.07
C LYS A 17 11.59 5.78 14.49
N ASN A 18 12.84 5.72 14.87
CA ASN A 18 13.56 4.47 15.22
C ASN A 18 13.28 3.33 14.21
N LEU A 19 13.08 3.69 12.95
CA LEU A 19 12.96 2.70 11.89
C LEU A 19 14.29 1.95 11.77
N PRO A 20 14.27 0.65 11.47
CA PRO A 20 15.51 -0.11 11.32
C PRO A 20 16.41 0.63 10.34
N SER A 21 17.61 0.98 10.81
CA SER A 21 18.59 1.65 9.97
C SER A 21 19.00 0.69 8.87
N TYR A 22 18.52 0.96 7.66
CA TYR A 22 19.07 0.25 6.51
C TYR A 22 20.57 0.48 6.45
N ASP A 23 21.31 -0.57 6.13
CA ASP A 23 22.75 -0.48 5.94
C ASP A 23 23.08 0.67 4.96
N LYS A 24 24.17 1.36 5.21
CA LYS A 24 24.63 2.48 4.40
C LYS A 24 24.81 2.09 2.92
N SER A 25 25.21 0.87 2.65
CA SER A 25 25.32 0.30 1.31
C SER A 25 23.97 0.27 0.61
N LEU A 26 22.95 -0.26 1.27
CA LEU A 26 21.58 -0.33 0.73
C LEU A 26 20.99 1.07 0.48
N ARG A 27 21.27 2.03 1.37
CA ARG A 27 20.84 3.43 1.15
C ARG A 27 21.45 4.03 -0.10
N ASN A 28 22.72 3.76 -0.37
CA ASN A 28 23.39 4.26 -1.56
C ASN A 28 22.83 3.63 -2.84
N GLU A 29 22.49 2.34 -2.81
CA GLU A 29 21.86 1.62 -3.92
C GLU A 29 20.45 2.12 -4.19
N LEU A 30 19.69 2.45 -3.14
CA LEU A 30 18.33 2.97 -3.25
C LEU A 30 18.25 4.46 -3.64
N LYS A 31 19.36 5.19 -3.57
CA LYS A 31 19.38 6.63 -3.84
C LYS A 31 18.76 7.01 -5.19
N PRO A 32 19.10 6.37 -6.32
CA PRO A 32 18.47 6.68 -7.62
C PRO A 32 16.96 6.45 -7.61
N TYR A 33 16.51 5.38 -6.95
CA TYR A 33 15.09 5.06 -6.80
C TYR A 33 14.36 6.13 -5.99
N ILE A 34 14.92 6.55 -4.86
CA ILE A 34 14.35 7.62 -4.01
C ILE A 34 14.27 8.94 -4.78
N GLU A 35 15.29 9.27 -5.56
CA GLU A 35 15.27 10.46 -6.40
C GLU A 35 14.20 10.41 -7.49
N TYR A 36 14.01 9.25 -8.10
CA TYR A 36 12.94 9.03 -9.06
C TYR A 36 11.55 9.20 -8.41
N CYS A 37 11.31 8.55 -7.28
CA CYS A 37 10.06 8.68 -6.53
C CYS A 37 9.79 10.14 -6.12
N THR A 38 10.82 10.88 -5.70
CA THR A 38 10.70 12.29 -5.33
C THR A 38 10.29 13.15 -6.52
N ARG A 39 10.88 12.91 -7.69
CA ARG A 39 10.50 13.63 -8.91
C ARG A 39 9.09 13.30 -9.36
N PHE A 40 8.71 12.04 -9.27
CA PHE A 40 7.38 11.58 -9.61
C PHE A 40 6.34 12.23 -8.69
N ALA A 41 6.53 12.17 -7.38
CA ALA A 41 5.64 12.79 -6.41
C ALA A 41 5.49 14.31 -6.65
N TRP A 42 6.60 15.00 -6.93
CA TRP A 42 6.55 16.42 -7.27
C TRP A 42 5.71 16.71 -8.51
N ARG A 43 5.87 15.90 -9.57
CA ARG A 43 5.10 16.08 -10.81
C ARG A 43 3.61 15.85 -10.60
N ILE A 44 3.22 14.88 -9.78
CA ILE A 44 1.80 14.59 -9.52
C ILE A 44 1.13 15.74 -8.79
N VAL A 45 1.78 16.30 -7.78
CA VAL A 45 1.18 17.36 -6.95
C VAL A 45 1.24 18.76 -7.60
N THR A 46 2.14 18.98 -8.56
CA THR A 46 2.31 20.28 -9.22
C THR A 46 1.56 20.41 -10.53
N GLN A 47 1.03 19.34 -11.08
CA GLN A 47 0.17 19.43 -12.27
C GLN A 47 -1.21 20.02 -11.93
N VAL A 48 -1.92 20.52 -12.93
CA VAL A 48 -3.25 21.11 -12.75
C VAL A 48 -4.25 20.37 -13.66
N PRO A 49 -5.25 19.71 -13.08
CA PRO A 49 -5.49 19.49 -11.65
C PRO A 49 -4.48 18.51 -11.03
N PRO A 50 -4.19 18.61 -9.71
CA PRO A 50 -3.24 17.75 -9.04
C PRO A 50 -3.77 16.30 -8.94
N LEU A 51 -2.87 15.33 -9.00
CA LEU A 51 -3.18 13.94 -8.72
C LEU A 51 -2.93 13.62 -7.24
N MET A 52 -3.59 12.61 -6.76
CA MET A 52 -3.50 12.12 -5.38
C MET A 52 -3.02 10.68 -5.37
N ILE A 53 -2.29 10.32 -4.33
CA ILE A 53 -1.84 8.95 -4.08
C ILE A 53 -2.56 8.45 -2.83
N ASP A 54 -3.31 7.36 -2.96
CA ASP A 54 -3.91 6.66 -1.83
C ASP A 54 -3.10 5.41 -1.48
N TYR A 55 -2.54 5.39 -0.28
CA TYR A 55 -1.82 4.28 0.33
C TYR A 55 -2.27 4.02 1.77
N LYS A 56 -3.40 4.61 2.16
CA LYS A 56 -3.91 4.57 3.54
C LYS A 56 -5.22 3.81 3.68
N SER A 57 -5.95 3.60 2.60
CA SER A 57 -7.20 2.85 2.64
C SER A 57 -6.95 1.42 3.10
N THR A 58 -7.63 1.00 4.15
CA THR A 58 -7.43 -0.31 4.80
C THR A 58 -8.39 -1.37 4.30
N THR A 59 -9.47 -0.98 3.63
CA THR A 59 -10.46 -1.90 3.09
C THR A 59 -10.18 -2.15 1.61
N TYR A 60 -10.12 -3.42 1.23
CA TYR A 60 -9.97 -3.80 -0.18
C TYR A 60 -11.21 -3.41 -0.98
N ASN A 61 -10.97 -2.78 -2.12
CA ASN A 61 -12.00 -2.44 -3.10
C ASN A 61 -11.45 -2.78 -4.50
N SER A 62 -12.10 -3.68 -5.20
CA SER A 62 -11.70 -4.11 -6.55
C SER A 62 -11.71 -2.99 -7.59
N ALA A 63 -12.43 -1.90 -7.34
CA ALA A 63 -12.40 -0.71 -8.19
C ALA A 63 -11.09 0.09 -8.05
N SER A 64 -10.45 0.03 -6.87
CA SER A 64 -9.27 0.81 -6.51
C SER A 64 -8.00 -0.01 -6.37
N HIS A 65 -8.11 -1.32 -6.18
CA HIS A 65 -6.99 -2.19 -5.84
C HIS A 65 -6.95 -3.44 -6.72
N ASN A 66 -5.73 -3.88 -7.00
CA ASN A 66 -5.43 -5.22 -7.49
C ASN A 66 -4.80 -6.03 -6.35
N GLU A 67 -5.19 -7.28 -6.20
CA GLU A 67 -4.53 -8.19 -5.28
C GLU A 67 -3.19 -8.64 -5.88
N SER A 68 -2.09 -8.38 -5.17
CA SER A 68 -0.76 -8.78 -5.62
C SER A 68 -0.58 -10.29 -5.47
N GLN A 69 -0.36 -10.97 -6.60
CA GLN A 69 -0.14 -12.42 -6.62
C GLN A 69 1.27 -12.81 -6.14
N ALA A 70 2.19 -11.87 -6.02
CA ALA A 70 3.58 -12.14 -5.66
C ALA A 70 3.75 -12.76 -4.27
N PHE A 71 2.72 -12.71 -3.42
CA PHE A 71 2.73 -13.22 -2.05
C PHE A 71 1.49 -14.04 -1.70
N SER A 72 0.67 -14.44 -2.65
CA SER A 72 -0.34 -15.43 -2.39
C SER A 72 0.37 -16.78 -2.26
N SER A 73 0.71 -17.14 -1.03
CA SER A 73 1.02 -18.51 -0.71
C SER A 73 -0.13 -19.37 -1.22
N SER A 74 0.20 -20.25 -2.15
CA SER A 74 -0.70 -21.16 -2.84
C SER A 74 -1.47 -22.04 -1.87
N VAL A 75 -2.57 -21.53 -1.38
CA VAL A 75 -3.61 -22.37 -0.77
C VAL A 75 -4.90 -22.08 -1.54
N SER A 76 -4.90 -22.47 -2.80
CA SER A 76 -6.13 -22.66 -3.54
C SER A 76 -6.75 -23.98 -3.10
N GLN A 77 -7.41 -23.97 -1.98
CA GLN A 77 -8.38 -25.00 -1.68
C GLN A 77 -9.75 -24.40 -1.90
N HIS A 78 -10.43 -24.88 -2.94
CA HIS A 78 -11.81 -24.59 -3.19
C HIS A 78 -12.61 -24.79 -1.91
N PRO A 79 -13.29 -23.77 -1.39
CA PRO A 79 -14.23 -23.99 -0.31
C PRO A 79 -15.33 -24.90 -0.84
N PRO A 80 -15.76 -25.90 -0.07
CA PRO A 80 -16.91 -26.71 -0.46
C PRO A 80 -18.14 -25.82 -0.61
N GLU A 81 -18.95 -26.08 -1.64
CA GLU A 81 -20.10 -25.30 -2.11
C GLU A 81 -21.18 -24.97 -1.04
N ARG A 82 -20.99 -25.38 0.19
CA ARG A 82 -21.93 -25.18 1.31
C ARG A 82 -21.98 -23.76 1.89
N TRP A 83 -21.08 -22.86 1.47
CA TRP A 83 -20.91 -21.55 2.11
C TRP A 83 -21.39 -20.37 1.26
N ALA A 84 -22.19 -20.62 0.23
CA ALA A 84 -22.64 -19.60 -0.71
C ALA A 84 -23.49 -18.47 -0.10
N ASN A 85 -23.90 -18.56 1.16
CA ASN A 85 -24.73 -17.58 1.86
C ASN A 85 -24.03 -16.85 3.02
N MET A 86 -22.73 -17.02 3.22
CA MET A 86 -22.01 -16.19 4.16
C MET A 86 -21.69 -14.85 3.48
N GLN A 87 -22.24 -13.78 4.03
CA GLN A 87 -21.85 -12.42 3.71
C GLN A 87 -20.32 -12.35 3.71
N GLU A 88 -19.72 -12.13 2.52
CA GLU A 88 -18.28 -12.01 2.39
C GLU A 88 -17.80 -10.92 3.34
N ARG A 89 -16.99 -11.30 4.31
CA ARG A 89 -16.37 -10.33 5.21
C ARG A 89 -15.48 -9.41 4.37
N PRO A 90 -15.47 -8.11 4.66
CA PRO A 90 -14.62 -7.18 3.92
C PRO A 90 -13.16 -7.61 4.03
N LYS A 91 -12.50 -7.77 2.90
CA LYS A 91 -11.06 -8.05 2.85
C LYS A 91 -10.28 -6.84 3.33
N ILE A 92 -9.30 -7.06 4.18
CA ILE A 92 -8.47 -6.01 4.77
C ILE A 92 -7.15 -5.92 4.02
N VAL A 93 -6.74 -4.71 3.68
CA VAL A 93 -5.44 -4.43 3.09
C VAL A 93 -4.37 -4.48 4.20
N LYS A 94 -3.40 -5.37 4.07
CA LYS A 94 -2.26 -5.48 4.96
C LYS A 94 -1.20 -4.41 4.63
N CYS A 95 -0.85 -4.30 3.37
CA CYS A 95 0.08 -3.28 2.90
C CYS A 95 -0.10 -3.01 1.40
N TYR A 96 0.38 -1.86 0.98
CA TYR A 96 0.48 -1.49 -0.43
C TYR A 96 1.85 -1.87 -0.97
N VAL A 97 1.86 -2.58 -2.09
CA VAL A 97 3.06 -2.78 -2.92
C VAL A 97 3.22 -1.58 -3.85
N TRP A 98 2.11 -1.10 -4.38
CA TRP A 98 2.01 0.09 -5.19
C TRP A 98 0.76 0.89 -4.81
N PRO A 99 0.85 2.21 -4.62
CA PRO A 99 -0.30 3.02 -4.22
C PRO A 99 -1.31 3.17 -5.35
N THR A 100 -2.56 3.46 -5.00
CA THR A 100 -3.60 3.84 -5.96
C THR A 100 -3.39 5.28 -6.41
N LEU A 101 -3.41 5.52 -7.72
CA LEU A 101 -3.37 6.86 -8.28
C LEU A 101 -4.80 7.35 -8.56
N GLN A 102 -5.12 8.52 -8.06
CA GLN A 102 -6.44 9.15 -8.17
C GLN A 102 -6.34 10.57 -8.70
N ASP A 103 -7.41 11.05 -9.35
CA ASP A 103 -7.56 12.48 -9.62
C ASP A 103 -8.02 13.23 -8.35
N PHE A 104 -8.18 14.55 -8.48
CA PHE A 104 -8.61 15.38 -7.34
C PHE A 104 -10.07 15.09 -6.91
N ASP A 105 -10.90 14.48 -7.77
CA ASP A 105 -12.26 14.01 -7.45
C ASP A 105 -12.25 12.58 -6.88
N ARG A 106 -11.09 12.02 -6.60
CA ARG A 106 -10.86 10.66 -6.10
C ARG A 106 -11.28 9.55 -7.07
N ARG A 107 -11.36 9.85 -8.36
CA ARG A 107 -11.54 8.81 -9.39
C ARG A 107 -10.22 8.09 -9.59
N VAL A 108 -10.28 6.78 -9.65
CA VAL A 108 -9.09 5.94 -9.83
C VAL A 108 -8.60 6.07 -11.27
N ILE A 109 -7.36 6.50 -11.41
CA ILE A 109 -6.63 6.55 -12.69
C ILE A 109 -5.87 5.26 -12.89
N GLU A 110 -5.17 4.82 -11.83
CA GLU A 110 -4.42 3.56 -11.80
C GLU A 110 -4.68 2.85 -10.48
N LYS A 111 -4.99 1.57 -10.53
CA LYS A 111 -5.24 0.77 -9.33
C LYS A 111 -3.94 0.51 -8.58
N GLY A 112 -4.01 0.57 -7.26
CA GLY A 112 -2.91 0.16 -6.40
C GLY A 112 -2.82 -1.37 -6.29
N ASP A 113 -1.60 -1.88 -6.15
CA ASP A 113 -1.35 -3.29 -5.86
C ASP A 113 -1.23 -3.47 -4.35
N VAL A 114 -2.04 -4.36 -3.79
CA VAL A 114 -2.13 -4.57 -2.35
C VAL A 114 -1.95 -6.04 -1.96
N ILE A 115 -1.40 -6.25 -0.79
CA ILE A 115 -1.38 -7.55 -0.11
C ILE A 115 -2.51 -7.54 0.91
N LEU A 116 -3.33 -8.57 0.88
CA LEU A 116 -4.44 -8.73 1.81
C LEU A 116 -3.97 -9.39 3.11
N ALA A 117 -4.59 -9.01 4.23
CA ALA A 117 -4.39 -9.69 5.48
C ALA A 117 -5.05 -11.08 5.42
N GLU A 118 -4.34 -12.09 5.90
CA GLU A 118 -4.95 -13.41 6.11
C GLU A 118 -6.08 -13.24 7.13
N GLN A 119 -7.25 -13.72 6.78
CA GLN A 119 -8.34 -13.81 7.75
C GLN A 119 -7.99 -14.97 8.67
N SER A 120 -7.43 -14.67 9.85
CA SER A 120 -7.32 -15.67 10.88
C SER A 120 -8.73 -16.14 11.22
N THR A 121 -9.01 -17.39 10.92
CA THR A 121 -10.17 -18.10 11.45
C THR A 121 -9.90 -18.42 12.93
N ASP A 122 -9.73 -17.37 13.72
CA ASP A 122 -9.83 -17.52 15.17
C ASP A 122 -11.30 -17.78 15.47
N CYS A 123 -11.63 -19.07 15.41
CA CYS A 123 -12.80 -19.57 16.09
C CYS A 123 -12.69 -19.17 17.55
N PHE A 124 -13.33 -18.09 17.92
CA PHE A 124 -13.68 -17.85 19.32
C PHE A 124 -14.55 -19.03 19.75
N VAL A 125 -13.93 -20.08 20.23
CA VAL A 125 -14.60 -21.04 21.07
C VAL A 125 -14.76 -20.33 22.40
N SER A 126 -15.88 -19.63 22.54
CA SER A 126 -16.34 -19.13 23.82
C SER A 126 -16.69 -20.34 24.67
N PHE A 127 -15.75 -20.78 25.49
CA PHE A 127 -16.09 -21.65 26.60
C PHE A 127 -16.80 -20.79 27.65
N VAL A 128 -18.07 -21.03 27.77
CA VAL A 128 -18.84 -20.64 28.94
C VAL A 128 -18.45 -21.54 30.11
#